data_d6653795fa677135daec928121e1326a
#
_entry.id   d6653795fa677135daec928121e1326a
#
_cell.length_a   1.000
_cell.length_b   1.000
_cell.length_c   1.000
_cell.angle_alpha   90.00
_cell.angle_beta   90.00
_cell.angle_gamma   90.00
#
_symmetry.space_group_name_H-M   'P 1'
#
loop_
_entity.id
_entity.type
_entity.pdbx_description
1 polymer ?
#
loop_
_entity_poly.entity_id
_entity_poly.type
_entity_poly.pdbx_seq_one_letter_code
_entity_poly.pdbx_strand_id
1 'polypeptide(L)'
;MPAVFAFGLNTQGGPGLVFQTLPYIFSQMPLGGLVAILFFLSLIVAALTSSISLFEVGVAYLSEEKKMSRKKAVGVLFVLIWPVGVLCSLSFGPLADVKIFGNTIFDFLDKFSANFLMTIGSLLVVLFVGWKMKKPDVLDEFTNGGTINRNAKLFRIVWPIIRYVAPL
;
A
#
# COMPACT_ATOMS: atom_id res chain seq x y z
N MET A 1 -9.42 7.86 -14.80
CA MET A 1 -9.08 7.39 -16.17
C MET A 1 -9.97 7.99 -17.29
N PRO A 2 -11.32 8.15 -17.18
CA PRO A 2 -12.12 8.70 -18.29
C PRO A 2 -11.63 10.05 -18.83
N ALA A 3 -11.23 10.98 -17.95
CA ALA A 3 -10.72 12.29 -18.36
C ALA A 3 -9.44 12.21 -19.22
N VAL A 4 -8.51 11.28 -18.92
CA VAL A 4 -7.27 11.10 -19.67
C VAL A 4 -7.56 10.63 -21.09
N PHE A 5 -8.52 9.71 -21.25
CA PHE A 5 -8.97 9.25 -22.57
C PHE A 5 -9.69 10.34 -23.36
N ALA A 6 -10.53 11.16 -22.69
CA ALA A 6 -11.25 12.25 -23.33
C ALA A 6 -10.32 13.30 -23.95
N PHE A 7 -9.12 13.49 -23.38
CA PHE A 7 -8.11 14.42 -23.90
C PHE A 7 -7.03 13.73 -24.75
N GLY A 8 -7.18 12.44 -25.09
CA GLY A 8 -6.26 11.70 -25.98
C GLY A 8 -4.82 11.58 -25.44
N LEU A 9 -4.63 11.66 -24.11
CA LEU A 9 -3.32 11.65 -23.49
C LEU A 9 -2.84 10.23 -23.18
N ASN A 10 -1.52 10.08 -23.09
CA ASN A 10 -0.92 8.79 -22.80
C ASN A 10 -1.30 8.31 -21.38
N THR A 11 -1.79 7.08 -21.31
CA THR A 11 -2.28 6.46 -20.08
C THR A 11 -1.19 5.70 -19.31
N GLN A 12 0.09 5.95 -19.60
CA GLN A 12 1.17 5.34 -18.84
C GLN A 12 1.01 5.72 -17.36
N GLY A 13 0.88 4.70 -16.52
CA GLY A 13 0.64 4.86 -15.09
C GLY A 13 1.85 5.43 -14.33
N GLY A 14 1.69 5.61 -13.04
CA GLY A 14 2.72 6.07 -12.16
C GLY A 14 2.62 7.57 -11.79
N PRO A 15 3.62 8.11 -11.08
CA PRO A 15 3.61 9.50 -10.61
C PRO A 15 3.47 10.53 -11.72
N GLY A 16 4.00 10.25 -12.92
CA GLY A 16 3.89 11.14 -14.08
C GLY A 16 2.45 11.43 -14.50
N LEU A 17 1.56 10.45 -14.43
CA LEU A 17 0.14 10.65 -14.71
C LEU A 17 -0.49 11.67 -13.76
N VAL A 18 -0.19 11.55 -12.47
CA VAL A 18 -0.80 12.38 -11.43
C VAL A 18 -0.23 13.79 -11.42
N PHE A 19 1.09 13.94 -11.58
CA PHE A 19 1.77 15.22 -11.38
C PHE A 19 2.08 15.98 -12.69
N GLN A 20 1.97 15.34 -13.86
CA GLN A 20 2.18 15.97 -15.15
C GLN A 20 0.89 16.00 -15.97
N THR A 21 0.24 14.85 -16.15
CA THR A 21 -0.93 14.73 -17.04
C THR A 21 -2.18 15.37 -16.44
N LEU A 22 -2.49 15.12 -15.16
CA LEU A 22 -3.70 15.69 -14.53
C LEU A 22 -3.67 17.23 -14.40
N PRO A 23 -2.56 17.89 -14.01
CA PRO A 23 -2.50 19.34 -14.03
C PRO A 23 -2.74 19.94 -15.40
N TYR A 24 -2.23 19.30 -16.47
CA TYR A 24 -2.50 19.72 -17.84
C TYR A 24 -3.99 19.62 -18.18
N ILE A 25 -4.66 18.52 -17.81
CA ILE A 25 -6.11 18.36 -18.01
C ILE A 25 -6.88 19.44 -17.24
N PHE A 26 -6.53 19.70 -15.99
CA PHE A 26 -7.20 20.72 -15.20
C PHE A 26 -7.06 22.12 -15.80
N SER A 27 -5.92 22.44 -16.43
CA SER A 27 -5.73 23.73 -17.11
C SER A 27 -6.66 23.91 -18.32
N GLN A 28 -7.19 22.84 -18.90
CA GLN A 28 -8.11 22.87 -20.03
C GLN A 28 -9.60 22.90 -19.63
N MET A 29 -9.89 22.74 -18.33
CA MET A 29 -11.26 22.67 -17.83
C MET A 29 -11.74 24.02 -17.28
N PRO A 30 -13.04 24.39 -17.43
CA PRO A 30 -13.61 25.51 -16.72
C PRO A 30 -13.51 25.25 -15.21
N LEU A 31 -13.08 26.25 -14.44
CA LEU A 31 -12.80 26.14 -13.00
C LEU A 31 -11.69 25.12 -12.65
N GLY A 32 -10.83 24.77 -13.60
CA GLY A 32 -9.79 23.76 -13.43
C GLY A 32 -8.84 24.03 -12.26
N GLY A 33 -8.56 25.30 -11.94
CA GLY A 33 -7.75 25.65 -10.77
C GLY A 33 -8.38 25.21 -9.44
N LEU A 34 -9.69 25.39 -9.29
CA LEU A 34 -10.42 24.95 -8.09
C LEU A 34 -10.45 23.41 -8.00
N VAL A 35 -10.71 22.75 -9.13
CA VAL A 35 -10.69 21.28 -9.21
C VAL A 35 -9.29 20.74 -8.85
N ALA A 36 -8.22 21.35 -9.35
CA ALA A 36 -6.85 20.99 -9.04
C ALA A 36 -6.55 21.10 -7.53
N ILE A 37 -6.93 22.22 -6.90
CA ILE A 37 -6.72 22.44 -5.46
C ILE A 37 -7.44 21.34 -4.65
N LEU A 38 -8.72 21.10 -4.93
CA LEU A 38 -9.50 20.07 -4.22
C LEU A 38 -8.91 18.67 -4.43
N PHE A 39 -8.50 18.36 -5.65
CA PHE A 39 -7.89 17.08 -5.98
C PHE A 39 -6.57 16.86 -5.23
N PHE A 40 -5.63 17.81 -5.30
CA PHE A 40 -4.34 17.66 -4.64
C PHE A 40 -4.45 17.71 -3.12
N LEU A 41 -5.37 18.51 -2.57
CA LEU A 41 -5.65 18.50 -1.14
C LEU A 41 -6.17 17.12 -0.69
N SER A 42 -7.11 16.54 -1.43
CA SER A 42 -7.63 15.20 -1.16
C SER A 42 -6.54 14.15 -1.27
N LEU A 43 -5.66 14.28 -2.25
CA LEU A 43 -4.51 13.38 -2.45
C LEU A 43 -3.54 13.44 -1.26
N ILE A 44 -3.23 14.64 -0.75
CA ILE A 44 -2.38 14.83 0.42
C ILE A 44 -3.00 14.17 1.65
N VAL A 45 -4.28 14.38 1.90
CA VAL A 45 -4.98 13.77 3.04
C VAL A 45 -4.98 12.24 2.92
N ALA A 46 -5.27 11.71 1.74
CA ALA A 46 -5.25 10.26 1.48
C ALA A 46 -3.84 9.67 1.69
N ALA A 47 -2.81 10.34 1.17
CA ALA A 47 -1.41 9.91 1.34
C ALA A 47 -0.97 9.92 2.80
N LEU A 48 -1.33 10.97 3.56
CA LEU A 48 -1.00 11.09 4.98
C LEU A 48 -1.67 9.98 5.80
N THR A 49 -2.97 9.75 5.60
CA THR A 49 -3.69 8.70 6.34
C THR A 49 -3.13 7.32 6.06
N SER A 50 -2.84 7.00 4.80
CA SER A 50 -2.21 5.73 4.42
C SER A 50 -0.81 5.58 5.01
N SER A 51 0.02 6.63 4.95
CA SER A 51 1.37 6.61 5.50
C SER A 51 1.38 6.41 7.01
N ILE A 52 0.48 7.09 7.73
CA ILE A 52 0.34 6.94 9.19
C ILE A 52 -0.05 5.49 9.53
N SER A 53 -1.01 4.90 8.80
CA SER A 53 -1.45 3.53 9.04
C SER A 53 -0.34 2.51 8.83
N LEU A 54 0.43 2.64 7.74
CA LEU A 54 1.58 1.77 7.48
C LEU A 54 2.70 1.94 8.51
N PHE A 55 2.97 3.18 8.92
CA PHE A 55 3.97 3.48 9.94
C PHE A 55 3.59 2.91 11.31
N GLU A 56 2.30 2.95 11.65
CA GLU A 56 1.78 2.42 12.91
C GLU A 56 2.00 0.91 13.05
N VAL A 57 1.94 0.14 11.96
CA VAL A 57 2.23 -1.30 11.99
C VAL A 57 3.66 -1.55 12.52
N GLY A 58 4.63 -0.78 12.02
CA GLY A 58 6.01 -0.87 12.50
C GLY A 58 6.18 -0.41 13.94
N VAL A 59 5.49 0.68 14.33
CA VAL A 59 5.50 1.19 15.72
C VAL A 59 4.90 0.17 16.68
N ALA A 60 3.77 -0.44 16.33
CA ALA A 60 3.13 -1.48 17.13
C ALA A 60 4.07 -2.68 17.32
N TYR A 61 4.68 -3.18 16.25
CA TYR A 61 5.64 -4.27 16.32
C TYR A 61 6.81 -3.97 17.29
N LEU A 62 7.44 -2.79 17.18
CA LEU A 62 8.55 -2.41 18.05
C LEU A 62 8.11 -2.18 19.49
N SER A 63 6.89 -1.68 19.71
CA SER A 63 6.37 -1.42 21.05
C SER A 63 5.94 -2.70 21.76
N GLU A 64 5.25 -3.61 21.08
CA GLU A 64 4.69 -4.81 21.64
C GLU A 64 5.72 -5.95 21.73
N GLU A 65 6.38 -6.26 20.63
CA GLU A 65 7.34 -7.38 20.56
C GLU A 65 8.70 -7.03 21.16
N LYS A 66 9.22 -5.83 20.89
CA LYS A 66 10.52 -5.38 21.39
C LYS A 66 10.41 -4.60 22.70
N LYS A 67 9.21 -4.41 23.26
CA LYS A 67 8.94 -3.69 24.50
C LYS A 67 9.58 -2.29 24.56
N MET A 68 9.69 -1.67 23.40
CA MET A 68 10.22 -0.31 23.29
C MET A 68 9.14 0.72 23.62
N SER A 69 9.53 1.84 24.23
CA SER A 69 8.58 2.95 24.41
C SER A 69 8.16 3.49 23.02
N ARG A 70 6.89 3.87 22.88
CA ARG A 70 6.32 4.36 21.61
C ARG A 70 7.15 5.48 20.97
N LYS A 71 7.65 6.42 21.78
CA LYS A 71 8.52 7.52 21.31
C LYS A 71 9.82 7.02 20.70
N LYS A 72 10.45 6.02 21.31
CA LYS A 72 11.68 5.40 20.78
C LYS A 72 11.39 4.61 19.51
N ALA A 73 10.29 3.85 19.46
CA ALA A 73 9.87 3.10 18.27
C ALA A 73 9.65 4.02 17.07
N VAL A 74 8.95 5.14 17.26
CA VAL A 74 8.74 6.17 16.24
C VAL A 74 10.08 6.75 15.76
N GLY A 75 10.99 7.10 16.68
CA GLY A 75 12.29 7.65 16.33
C GLY A 75 13.15 6.67 15.51
N VAL A 76 13.19 5.41 15.91
CA VAL A 76 13.94 4.36 15.19
C VAL A 76 13.39 4.17 13.78
N LEU A 77 12.08 4.04 13.62
CA LEU A 77 11.45 3.90 12.30
C LEU A 77 11.66 5.14 11.43
N PHE A 78 11.57 6.33 12.01
CA PHE A 78 11.83 7.56 11.27
C PHE A 78 13.25 7.57 10.71
N VAL A 79 14.26 7.26 11.54
CA VAL A 79 15.67 7.22 11.11
C VAL A 79 15.91 6.17 10.04
N LEU A 80 15.20 5.04 10.06
CA LEU A 80 15.32 3.98 9.04
C LEU A 80 14.62 4.34 7.73
N ILE A 81 13.44 4.94 7.78
CA ILE A 81 12.60 5.19 6.60
C ILE A 81 12.99 6.50 5.91
N TRP A 82 13.38 7.53 6.68
CA TRP A 82 13.69 8.84 6.14
C TRP A 82 14.78 8.84 5.04
N PRO A 83 15.93 8.16 5.20
CA PRO A 83 16.96 8.12 4.15
C PRO A 83 16.45 7.47 2.85
N VAL A 84 15.65 6.41 2.98
CA VAL A 84 15.06 5.73 1.83
C VAL A 84 14.09 6.67 1.10
N GLY A 85 13.27 7.39 1.84
CA GLY A 85 12.36 8.40 1.28
C GLY A 85 13.09 9.53 0.55
N VAL A 86 14.20 10.00 1.12
CA VAL A 86 15.05 11.01 0.47
C VAL A 86 15.64 10.47 -0.83
N LEU A 87 16.18 9.25 -0.85
CA LEU A 87 16.70 8.60 -2.06
C LEU A 87 15.62 8.44 -3.14
N CYS A 88 14.41 8.02 -2.76
CA CYS A 88 13.28 7.94 -3.66
C CYS A 88 12.92 9.31 -4.27
N SER A 89 12.89 10.36 -3.45
CA SER A 89 12.61 11.72 -3.92
C SER A 89 13.68 12.24 -4.87
N LEU A 90 14.96 12.04 -4.56
CA LEU A 90 16.08 12.45 -5.39
C LEU A 90 16.17 11.69 -6.71
N SER A 91 15.56 10.50 -6.80
CA SER A 91 15.54 9.71 -8.05
C SER A 91 14.71 10.34 -9.17
N PHE A 92 13.89 11.37 -8.87
CA PHE A 92 13.18 12.17 -9.88
C PHE A 92 13.94 13.44 -10.31
N GLY A 93 15.14 13.65 -9.77
CA GLY A 93 15.96 14.83 -10.05
C GLY A 93 17.45 14.48 -10.14
N PRO A 94 18.27 14.85 -9.15
CA PRO A 94 19.75 14.69 -9.23
C PRO A 94 20.22 13.24 -9.41
N LEU A 95 19.44 12.26 -8.97
CA LEU A 95 19.77 10.83 -9.05
C LEU A 95 18.98 10.10 -10.15
N ALA A 96 18.38 10.81 -11.10
CA ALA A 96 17.60 10.19 -12.19
C ALA A 96 18.44 9.27 -13.10
N ASP A 97 19.73 9.57 -13.23
CA ASP A 97 20.69 8.79 -14.02
C ASP A 97 21.24 7.56 -13.28
N VAL A 98 21.08 7.52 -11.94
CA VAL A 98 21.49 6.35 -11.15
C VAL A 98 20.45 5.25 -11.31
N LYS A 99 20.84 4.19 -12.03
CA LYS A 99 19.94 3.07 -12.34
C LYS A 99 20.36 1.80 -11.58
N ILE A 100 19.41 1.16 -10.93
CA ILE A 100 19.54 -0.15 -10.29
C ILE A 100 18.79 -1.16 -11.15
N PHE A 101 19.48 -2.13 -11.73
CA PHE A 101 18.91 -3.09 -12.70
C PHE A 101 18.10 -2.44 -13.83
N GLY A 102 18.60 -1.29 -14.35
CA GLY A 102 17.96 -0.55 -15.44
C GLY A 102 16.75 0.31 -15.04
N ASN A 103 16.37 0.36 -13.77
CA ASN A 103 15.29 1.19 -13.24
C ASN A 103 15.86 2.31 -12.36
N THR A 104 15.12 3.41 -12.21
CA THR A 104 15.44 4.42 -11.18
C THR A 104 15.32 3.80 -9.78
N ILE A 105 15.90 4.45 -8.77
CA ILE A 105 15.83 3.96 -7.39
C ILE A 105 14.36 3.81 -6.95
N PHE A 106 13.52 4.78 -7.28
CA PHE A 106 12.09 4.74 -6.98
C PHE A 106 11.40 3.56 -7.69
N ASP A 107 11.57 3.42 -9.02
CA ASP A 107 10.93 2.34 -9.79
C ASP A 107 11.39 0.95 -9.34
N PHE A 108 12.65 0.83 -8.93
CA PHE A 108 13.17 -0.42 -8.40
C PHE A 108 12.49 -0.78 -7.08
N LEU A 109 12.40 0.16 -6.13
CA LEU A 109 11.75 -0.07 -4.83
C LEU A 109 10.25 -0.31 -4.98
N ASP A 110 9.58 0.42 -5.87
CA ASP A 110 8.16 0.23 -6.17
C ASP A 110 7.88 -1.17 -6.73
N LYS A 111 8.61 -1.57 -7.78
CA LYS A 111 8.49 -2.91 -8.37
C LYS A 111 8.85 -4.02 -7.38
N PHE A 112 9.91 -3.82 -6.60
CA PHE A 112 10.31 -4.79 -5.59
C PHE A 112 9.26 -4.94 -4.50
N SER A 113 8.71 -3.84 -4.00
CA SER A 113 7.63 -3.85 -3.00
C SER A 113 6.35 -4.49 -3.56
N ALA A 114 5.88 -4.04 -4.73
CA ALA A 114 4.63 -4.50 -5.31
C ALA A 114 4.70 -5.96 -5.78
N ASN A 115 5.77 -6.34 -6.49
CA ASN A 115 5.83 -7.67 -7.11
C ASN A 115 6.36 -8.76 -6.18
N PHE A 116 7.29 -8.42 -5.28
CA PHE A 116 7.90 -9.41 -4.39
C PHE A 116 7.34 -9.36 -2.98
N LEU A 117 7.44 -8.21 -2.30
CA LEU A 117 7.07 -8.13 -0.89
C LEU A 117 5.57 -8.34 -0.67
N MET A 118 4.72 -7.72 -1.48
CA MET A 118 3.26 -7.88 -1.36
C MET A 118 2.84 -9.29 -1.75
N THR A 119 3.38 -9.87 -2.82
CA THR A 119 3.04 -11.21 -3.28
C THR A 119 3.50 -12.28 -2.29
N ILE A 120 4.77 -12.22 -1.86
CA ILE A 120 5.31 -13.16 -0.87
C ILE A 120 4.60 -12.98 0.48
N GLY A 121 4.37 -11.73 0.91
CA GLY A 121 3.67 -11.43 2.15
C GLY A 121 2.25 -11.99 2.17
N SER A 122 1.48 -11.79 1.10
CA SER A 122 0.13 -12.34 0.98
C SER A 122 0.14 -13.88 0.98
N LEU A 123 1.07 -14.49 0.27
CA LEU A 123 1.25 -15.95 0.26
C LEU A 123 1.54 -16.48 1.66
N LEU A 124 2.47 -15.85 2.40
CA LEU A 124 2.81 -16.26 3.76
C LEU A 124 1.62 -16.14 4.72
N VAL A 125 0.84 -15.06 4.61
CA VAL A 125 -0.39 -14.87 5.42
C VAL A 125 -1.39 -15.98 5.12
N VAL A 126 -1.64 -16.28 3.85
CA VAL A 126 -2.59 -17.32 3.44
C VAL A 126 -2.13 -18.70 3.92
N LEU A 127 -0.84 -19.02 3.78
CA LEU A 127 -0.27 -20.27 4.29
C LEU A 127 -0.37 -20.35 5.82
N PHE A 128 -0.07 -19.26 6.52
CA PHE A 128 -0.18 -19.22 7.97
C PHE A 128 -1.62 -19.47 8.44
N VAL A 129 -2.58 -18.76 7.88
CA VAL A 129 -4.01 -18.92 8.23
C VAL A 129 -4.51 -20.31 7.84
N GLY A 130 -4.21 -20.78 6.63
CA GLY A 130 -4.75 -22.04 6.11
C GLY A 130 -4.13 -23.30 6.72
N TRP A 131 -2.85 -23.24 7.15
CA TRP A 131 -2.08 -24.45 7.55
C TRP A 131 -1.60 -24.41 8.99
N LYS A 132 -1.29 -23.25 9.55
CA LYS A 132 -0.73 -23.11 10.90
C LYS A 132 -1.79 -22.80 11.94
N MET A 133 -2.77 -21.96 11.63
CA MET A 133 -3.85 -21.63 12.57
C MET A 133 -4.82 -22.80 12.72
N LYS A 134 -5.35 -22.99 13.92
CA LYS A 134 -6.37 -23.99 14.19
C LYS A 134 -7.71 -23.53 13.61
N LYS A 135 -8.39 -24.43 12.92
CA LYS A 135 -9.70 -24.15 12.30
C LYS A 135 -10.74 -23.55 13.25
N PRO A 136 -10.85 -23.99 14.52
CA PRO A 136 -11.78 -23.36 15.48
C PRO A 136 -11.47 -21.90 15.75
N ASP A 137 -10.19 -21.53 15.88
CA ASP A 137 -9.78 -20.17 16.19
C ASP A 137 -10.12 -19.22 15.01
N VAL A 138 -9.87 -19.68 13.77
CA VAL A 138 -10.23 -18.93 12.57
C VAL A 138 -11.75 -18.83 12.40
N LEU A 139 -12.50 -19.87 12.78
CA LEU A 139 -13.96 -19.85 12.74
C LEU A 139 -14.52 -18.86 13.77
N ASP A 140 -13.95 -18.83 14.96
CA ASP A 140 -14.36 -17.92 16.04
C ASP A 140 -14.20 -16.46 15.62
N GLU A 141 -13.05 -16.09 15.08
CA GLU A 141 -12.82 -14.77 14.49
C GLU A 141 -13.78 -14.47 13.33
N PHE A 142 -13.98 -15.43 12.42
CA PHE A 142 -14.84 -15.24 11.25
C PHE A 142 -16.31 -15.06 11.61
N THR A 143 -16.75 -15.61 12.74
CA THR A 143 -18.10 -15.50 13.28
C THR A 143 -18.24 -14.44 14.36
N ASN A 144 -17.17 -13.70 14.68
CA ASN A 144 -17.10 -12.72 15.75
C ASN A 144 -17.59 -13.33 17.09
N GLY A 145 -16.88 -14.38 17.56
CA GLY A 145 -17.23 -15.09 18.77
C GLY A 145 -18.58 -15.82 18.71
N GLY A 146 -18.98 -16.27 17.51
CA GLY A 146 -20.26 -16.98 17.31
C GLY A 146 -21.50 -16.09 17.20
N THR A 147 -21.34 -14.76 17.21
CA THR A 147 -22.49 -13.82 17.14
C THR A 147 -23.13 -13.80 15.74
N ILE A 148 -22.38 -14.12 14.69
CA ILE A 148 -22.85 -14.09 13.30
C ILE A 148 -22.96 -15.51 12.73
N ASN A 149 -24.06 -16.21 13.06
CA ASN A 149 -24.29 -17.59 12.63
C ASN A 149 -24.31 -17.79 11.11
N ARG A 150 -24.67 -16.76 10.32
CA ARG A 150 -24.67 -16.81 8.85
C ARG A 150 -23.25 -17.02 8.30
N ASN A 151 -22.24 -16.48 8.97
CA ASN A 151 -20.85 -16.60 8.55
C ASN A 151 -20.33 -18.03 8.73
N ALA A 152 -20.84 -18.82 9.67
CA ALA A 152 -20.46 -20.22 9.85
C ALA A 152 -20.74 -21.09 8.61
N LYS A 153 -21.81 -20.81 7.87
CA LYS A 153 -22.11 -21.48 6.60
C LYS A 153 -21.14 -21.06 5.49
N LEU A 154 -20.82 -19.77 5.40
CA LEU A 154 -19.84 -19.23 4.44
C LEU A 154 -18.43 -19.77 4.74
N PHE A 155 -18.05 -19.89 5.99
CA PHE A 155 -16.73 -20.42 6.39
C PHE A 155 -16.48 -21.82 5.82
N ARG A 156 -17.50 -22.66 5.72
CA ARG A 156 -17.37 -24.01 5.13
C ARG A 156 -16.90 -23.99 3.67
N ILE A 157 -17.24 -22.92 2.94
CA ILE A 157 -16.84 -22.71 1.54
C ILE A 157 -15.49 -21.98 1.49
N VAL A 158 -15.32 -20.95 2.31
CA VAL A 158 -14.13 -20.08 2.31
C VAL A 158 -12.89 -20.80 2.82
N TRP A 159 -13.05 -21.66 3.82
CA TRP A 159 -11.92 -22.38 4.42
C TRP A 159 -11.09 -23.24 3.42
N PRO A 160 -11.70 -24.12 2.61
CA PRO A 160 -10.95 -24.88 1.62
C PRO A 160 -10.34 -23.96 0.53
N ILE A 161 -10.99 -22.85 0.20
CA ILE A 161 -10.44 -21.86 -0.75
C ILE A 161 -9.17 -21.24 -0.19
N ILE A 162 -9.18 -20.77 1.05
CA ILE A 162 -7.99 -20.21 1.71
C ILE A 162 -6.87 -21.25 1.79
N ARG A 163 -7.20 -22.51 2.09
CA ARG A 163 -6.20 -23.54 2.33
C ARG A 163 -5.55 -24.09 1.05
N TYR A 164 -6.32 -24.23 -0.03
CA TYR A 164 -5.88 -24.95 -1.23
C TYR A 164 -5.88 -24.11 -2.51
N VAL A 165 -6.76 -23.13 -2.64
CA VAL A 165 -6.90 -22.36 -3.87
C VAL A 165 -6.11 -21.05 -3.81
N ALA A 166 -6.18 -20.35 -2.70
CA ALA A 166 -5.52 -19.05 -2.55
C ALA A 166 -3.97 -19.08 -2.57
N PRO A 167 -3.28 -20.20 -2.18
CA PRO A 167 -1.82 -20.29 -2.32
C PRO A 167 -1.33 -20.58 -3.74
N LEU A 168 -2.21 -21.02 -4.66
CA LEU A 168 -1.90 -21.31 -6.07
C LEU A 168 -1.87 -20.06 -6.92
#